data_b360d85dcddc17ac836f6020b5760019
#
_entry.id   b360d85dcddc17ac836f6020b5760019
#
_cell.length_a   1.000
_cell.length_b   1.000
_cell.length_c   1.000
_cell.angle_alpha   90.00
_cell.angle_beta   90.00
_cell.angle_gamma   90.00
#
_symmetry.space_group_name_H-M   'P 1'
#
loop_
_entity.id
_entity.type
_entity.pdbx_description
1 polymer ?
#
loop_
_entity_poly.entity_id
_entity_poly.type
_entity_poly.pdbx_seq_one_letter_code
_entity_poly.pdbx_strand_id
1 'polypeptide(L)'
;ETAWGVRLINPVWNNANVLSGSCADEPDRGLSVYGREFVAKMYEYGIFADVSHISDAGFWDVIQAAKGPVVASHSNARAPGLCPHRRNLTDDMFRAVRDTGGVVGINLYLDFVGGGHMDDLIAHIEHFLSLSGESTVAIGGDLDGCEALAAGMTGVQDVAKLYQALEERGYPQSLLEDIFWNNWRRIL
;
A
#
# COMPACT_ATOMS: atom_id res chain seq x y z
N GLU A 1 -11.90 -16.63 -13.82
CA GLU A 1 -12.55 -16.38 -12.51
C GLU A 1 -12.01 -17.38 -11.50
N THR A 2 -11.43 -16.90 -10.40
CA THR A 2 -11.03 -17.80 -9.31
C THR A 2 -12.28 -18.24 -8.57
N ALA A 3 -12.52 -19.56 -8.46
CA ALA A 3 -13.70 -20.14 -7.80
C ALA A 3 -13.85 -19.68 -6.33
N TRP A 4 -12.81 -19.15 -5.72
CA TRP A 4 -12.73 -18.72 -4.33
C TRP A 4 -12.85 -17.19 -4.16
N GLY A 5 -12.96 -16.42 -5.25
CA GLY A 5 -13.05 -14.95 -5.20
C GLY A 5 -11.78 -14.22 -4.74
N VAL A 6 -10.62 -14.90 -4.70
CA VAL A 6 -9.34 -14.26 -4.34
C VAL A 6 -8.94 -13.27 -5.44
N ARG A 7 -8.66 -12.02 -5.06
CA ARG A 7 -8.27 -10.94 -5.97
C ARG A 7 -6.86 -10.43 -5.75
N LEU A 8 -6.36 -10.50 -4.53
CA LEU A 8 -5.04 -10.04 -4.14
C LEU A 8 -4.28 -11.14 -3.41
N ILE A 9 -3.01 -11.28 -3.68
CA ILE A 9 -2.09 -12.13 -2.90
C ILE A 9 -0.81 -11.35 -2.61
N ASN A 10 -0.43 -11.31 -1.33
CA ASN A 10 0.87 -10.85 -0.90
C ASN A 10 1.85 -12.04 -0.91
N PRO A 11 2.94 -12.00 -1.70
CA PRO A 11 3.89 -13.12 -1.79
C PRO A 11 4.71 -13.36 -0.52
N VAL A 12 4.84 -12.37 0.35
CA VAL A 12 5.71 -12.42 1.53
C VAL A 12 5.16 -11.53 2.65
N TRP A 13 5.35 -11.96 3.89
CA TRP A 13 5.08 -11.16 5.09
C TRP A 13 6.39 -10.67 5.72
N ASN A 14 6.52 -10.68 7.05
CA ASN A 14 7.66 -10.12 7.78
C ASN A 14 8.97 -10.93 7.70
N ASN A 15 8.94 -12.14 7.15
CA ASN A 15 10.12 -12.95 6.94
C ASN A 15 10.22 -13.42 5.51
N ALA A 16 11.43 -13.40 4.94
CA ALA A 16 11.69 -13.96 3.62
C ALA A 16 11.23 -15.43 3.54
N ASN A 17 10.74 -15.81 2.39
CA ASN A 17 10.32 -17.18 2.10
C ASN A 17 10.90 -17.68 0.77
N VAL A 18 10.39 -18.79 0.26
CA VAL A 18 10.85 -19.37 -1.01
C VAL A 18 10.55 -18.50 -2.23
N LEU A 19 9.60 -17.54 -2.12
CA LEU A 19 9.19 -16.68 -3.23
C LEU A 19 9.98 -15.37 -3.25
N SER A 20 10.18 -14.71 -2.10
CA SER A 20 10.71 -13.35 -2.03
C SER A 20 11.45 -13.06 -0.73
N GLY A 21 12.30 -12.03 -0.77
CA GLY A 21 12.75 -11.30 0.41
C GLY A 21 11.66 -10.40 0.97
N SER A 22 11.74 -10.11 2.27
CA SER A 22 10.86 -9.19 3.00
C SER A 22 11.58 -7.87 3.29
N CYS A 23 10.83 -6.80 3.48
CA CYS A 23 11.38 -5.51 3.93
C CYS A 23 12.00 -5.57 5.34
N ALA A 24 11.67 -6.59 6.13
CA ALA A 24 12.22 -6.81 7.47
C ALA A 24 13.53 -7.60 7.47
N ASP A 25 13.93 -8.20 6.34
CA ASP A 25 15.13 -9.04 6.25
C ASP A 25 16.32 -8.30 5.63
N GLU A 26 17.52 -8.76 5.99
CA GLU A 26 18.78 -8.41 5.33
C GLU A 26 19.51 -9.71 4.90
N PRO A 27 20.18 -9.74 3.75
CA PRO A 27 20.24 -8.65 2.76
C PRO A 27 18.92 -8.48 1.98
N ASP A 28 18.76 -7.31 1.35
CA ASP A 28 17.64 -7.03 0.45
C ASP A 28 17.68 -8.01 -0.74
N ARG A 29 16.67 -8.87 -0.83
CA ARG A 29 16.61 -9.98 -1.79
C ARG A 29 15.31 -9.91 -2.59
N GLY A 30 15.41 -9.94 -3.91
CA GLY A 30 14.29 -9.93 -4.83
C GLY A 30 13.49 -11.24 -4.86
N LEU A 31 12.64 -11.35 -5.88
CA LEU A 31 11.91 -12.59 -6.18
C LEU A 31 12.90 -13.71 -6.56
N SER A 32 12.68 -14.90 -6.04
CA SER A 32 13.31 -16.11 -6.55
C SER A 32 12.78 -16.47 -7.95
N VAL A 33 13.35 -17.49 -8.58
CA VAL A 33 12.80 -18.06 -9.83
C VAL A 33 11.35 -18.48 -9.61
N TYR A 34 11.05 -19.18 -8.51
CA TYR A 34 9.69 -19.59 -8.15
C TYR A 34 8.77 -18.38 -7.86
N GLY A 35 9.31 -17.32 -7.24
CA GLY A 35 8.57 -16.09 -7.00
C GLY A 35 8.13 -15.41 -8.28
N ARG A 36 9.00 -15.33 -9.29
CA ARG A 36 8.66 -14.77 -10.60
C ARG A 36 7.59 -15.59 -11.33
N GLU A 37 7.72 -16.92 -11.32
CA GLU A 37 6.73 -17.83 -11.88
C GLU A 37 5.39 -17.70 -11.14
N PHE A 38 5.42 -17.60 -9.81
CA PHE A 38 4.24 -17.42 -8.97
C PHE A 38 3.50 -16.12 -9.31
N VAL A 39 4.22 -14.97 -9.36
CA VAL A 39 3.63 -13.68 -9.72
C VAL A 39 3.05 -13.73 -11.14
N ALA A 40 3.79 -14.28 -12.12
CA ALA A 40 3.26 -14.43 -13.48
C ALA A 40 1.96 -15.23 -13.49
N LYS A 41 1.91 -16.32 -12.72
CA LYS A 41 0.73 -17.18 -12.61
C LYS A 41 -0.46 -16.49 -11.93
N MET A 42 -0.21 -15.63 -10.93
CA MET A 42 -1.26 -14.83 -10.32
C MET A 42 -2.02 -14.00 -11.37
N TYR A 43 -1.29 -13.28 -12.24
CA TYR A 43 -1.91 -12.46 -13.30
C TYR A 43 -2.66 -13.29 -14.34
N GLU A 44 -2.21 -14.50 -14.66
CA GLU A 44 -2.97 -15.42 -15.52
C GLU A 44 -4.34 -15.78 -14.93
N TYR A 45 -4.47 -15.81 -13.60
CA TYR A 45 -5.72 -16.08 -12.90
C TYR A 45 -6.52 -14.81 -12.53
N GLY A 46 -6.09 -13.63 -12.97
CA GLY A 46 -6.75 -12.37 -12.61
C GLY A 46 -6.57 -11.98 -11.14
N ILE A 47 -5.45 -12.40 -10.54
CA ILE A 47 -5.06 -12.07 -9.16
C ILE A 47 -3.93 -11.05 -9.23
N PHE A 48 -4.08 -9.92 -8.55
CA PHE A 48 -3.06 -8.87 -8.49
C PHE A 48 -2.04 -9.13 -7.37
N ALA A 49 -0.79 -8.75 -7.62
CA ALA A 49 0.25 -8.84 -6.59
C ALA A 49 0.14 -7.67 -5.62
N ASP A 50 0.14 -7.99 -4.31
CA ASP A 50 0.25 -7.03 -3.23
C ASP A 50 1.72 -6.95 -2.78
N VAL A 51 2.30 -5.77 -2.88
CA VAL A 51 3.72 -5.52 -2.55
C VAL A 51 3.95 -5.01 -1.14
N SER A 52 2.91 -4.92 -0.30
CA SER A 52 3.09 -4.63 1.12
C SER A 52 3.98 -5.71 1.75
N HIS A 53 4.93 -5.35 2.61
CA HIS A 53 5.94 -6.21 3.23
C HIS A 53 7.10 -6.70 2.34
N ILE A 54 7.01 -6.58 1.02
CA ILE A 54 8.08 -7.06 0.14
C ILE A 54 9.35 -6.21 0.30
N SER A 55 10.50 -6.79 0.05
CA SER A 55 11.78 -6.06 -0.02
C SER A 55 11.81 -5.06 -1.18
N ASP A 56 12.69 -4.08 -1.16
CA ASP A 56 12.81 -3.11 -2.25
C ASP A 56 13.18 -3.80 -3.57
N ALA A 57 14.11 -4.77 -3.54
CA ALA A 57 14.44 -5.57 -4.72
C ALA A 57 13.26 -6.40 -5.21
N GLY A 58 12.51 -7.02 -4.29
CA GLY A 58 11.30 -7.79 -4.62
C GLY A 58 10.20 -6.92 -5.22
N PHE A 59 10.05 -5.69 -4.74
CA PHE A 59 9.12 -4.71 -5.31
C PHE A 59 9.38 -4.49 -6.81
N TRP A 60 10.62 -4.18 -7.18
CA TRP A 60 10.96 -3.93 -8.58
C TRP A 60 10.83 -5.18 -9.45
N ASP A 61 11.12 -6.35 -8.90
CA ASP A 61 10.90 -7.62 -9.59
C ASP A 61 9.41 -7.86 -9.86
N VAL A 62 8.52 -7.53 -8.91
CA VAL A 62 7.06 -7.61 -9.11
C VAL A 62 6.61 -6.63 -10.20
N ILE A 63 7.06 -5.37 -10.16
CA ILE A 63 6.72 -4.37 -11.20
C ILE A 63 7.11 -4.87 -12.60
N GLN A 64 8.28 -5.51 -12.74
CA GLN A 64 8.73 -6.07 -14.01
C GLN A 64 7.91 -7.29 -14.47
N ALA A 65 7.46 -8.12 -13.54
CA ALA A 65 6.72 -9.35 -13.83
C ALA A 65 5.21 -9.11 -14.03
N ALA A 66 4.68 -8.01 -13.49
CA ALA A 66 3.25 -7.69 -13.51
C ALA A 66 2.69 -7.52 -14.92
N LYS A 67 1.48 -8.00 -15.14
CA LYS A 67 0.71 -7.86 -16.40
C LYS A 67 -0.56 -7.02 -16.24
N GLY A 68 -0.65 -6.27 -15.16
CA GLY A 68 -1.77 -5.42 -14.79
C GLY A 68 -1.49 -4.66 -13.50
N PRO A 69 -2.51 -4.16 -12.81
CA PRO A 69 -2.34 -3.39 -11.58
C PRO A 69 -1.50 -4.12 -10.53
N VAL A 70 -0.57 -3.39 -9.92
CA VAL A 70 0.14 -3.80 -8.70
C VAL A 70 -0.45 -3.04 -7.53
N VAL A 71 -0.59 -3.68 -6.39
CA VAL A 71 -1.23 -3.11 -5.20
C VAL A 71 -0.23 -3.05 -4.06
N ALA A 72 -0.26 -1.98 -3.29
CA ALA A 72 0.26 -1.97 -1.93
C ALA A 72 -0.93 -1.80 -0.98
N SER A 73 -1.43 -2.89 -0.42
CA SER A 73 -2.67 -2.87 0.35
C SER A 73 -2.59 -1.98 1.59
N HIS A 74 -1.39 -1.81 2.19
CA HIS A 74 -1.17 -1.01 3.38
C HIS A 74 0.29 -0.52 3.48
N SER A 75 0.61 0.61 2.84
CA SER A 75 1.95 1.21 2.83
C SER A 75 1.88 2.74 2.75
N ASN A 76 2.75 3.42 3.49
CA ASN A 76 2.83 4.88 3.54
C ASN A 76 3.97 5.42 2.67
N ALA A 77 4.23 6.72 2.71
CA ALA A 77 5.31 7.36 1.98
C ALA A 77 6.63 7.30 2.77
N ARG A 78 7.71 6.85 2.11
CA ARG A 78 9.10 6.90 2.57
C ARG A 78 9.80 8.08 1.90
N ALA A 79 9.51 9.29 2.37
CA ALA A 79 10.01 10.53 1.81
C ALA A 79 10.67 11.40 2.88
N PRO A 80 11.52 12.38 2.50
CA PRO A 80 12.11 13.33 3.44
C PRO A 80 11.04 14.06 4.27
N GLY A 81 11.21 14.06 5.59
CA GLY A 81 10.25 14.66 6.52
C GLY A 81 9.06 13.78 6.91
N LEU A 82 8.92 12.61 6.31
CA LEU A 82 7.97 11.56 6.67
C LEU A 82 8.69 10.36 7.32
N CYS A 83 7.98 9.25 7.53
CA CYS A 83 8.55 8.07 8.15
C CYS A 83 9.49 7.30 7.20
N PRO A 84 10.80 7.15 7.53
CA PRO A 84 11.78 6.48 6.68
C PRO A 84 11.72 4.95 6.75
N HIS A 85 10.71 4.38 7.40
CA HIS A 85 10.60 2.93 7.60
C HIS A 85 10.55 2.18 6.27
N ARG A 86 11.25 1.03 6.17
CA ARG A 86 11.35 0.23 4.93
C ARG A 86 10.01 -0.38 4.48
N ARG A 87 9.00 -0.43 5.36
CA ARG A 87 7.62 -0.80 5.00
C ARG A 87 6.94 0.22 4.09
N ASN A 88 7.45 1.46 4.08
CA ASN A 88 6.90 2.55 3.30
C ASN A 88 7.51 2.60 1.90
N LEU A 89 6.79 3.15 0.94
CA LEU A 89 7.18 3.25 -0.46
C LEU A 89 7.96 4.53 -0.71
N THR A 90 9.04 4.44 -1.49
CA THR A 90 9.68 5.63 -2.06
C THR A 90 8.77 6.27 -3.12
N ASP A 91 9.07 7.52 -3.50
CA ASP A 91 8.34 8.22 -4.56
C ASP A 91 8.33 7.45 -5.87
N ASP A 92 9.47 6.83 -6.23
CA ASP A 92 9.57 6.05 -7.47
C ASP A 92 8.75 4.76 -7.39
N MET A 93 8.70 4.11 -6.23
CA MET A 93 7.83 2.95 -6.01
C MET A 93 6.36 3.34 -6.11
N PHE A 94 5.96 4.45 -5.49
CA PHE A 94 4.60 4.95 -5.60
C PHE A 94 4.21 5.24 -7.06
N ARG A 95 5.07 5.96 -7.80
CA ARG A 95 4.86 6.22 -9.23
C ARG A 95 4.74 4.94 -10.03
N ALA A 96 5.59 3.93 -9.74
CA ALA A 96 5.52 2.65 -10.43
C ALA A 96 4.18 1.94 -10.19
N VAL A 97 3.66 1.91 -8.95
CA VAL A 97 2.31 1.37 -8.66
C VAL A 97 1.25 2.15 -9.41
N ARG A 98 1.27 3.49 -9.35
CA ARG A 98 0.35 4.37 -10.07
C ARG A 98 0.34 4.06 -11.57
N ASP A 99 1.50 3.94 -12.18
CA ASP A 99 1.66 3.76 -13.64
C ASP A 99 1.19 2.37 -14.10
N THR A 100 1.09 1.38 -13.19
CA THR A 100 0.39 0.11 -13.48
C THR A 100 -1.14 0.23 -13.42
N GLY A 101 -1.69 1.37 -13.02
CA GLY A 101 -3.11 1.53 -12.70
C GLY A 101 -3.49 0.93 -11.34
N GLY A 102 -2.51 0.73 -10.46
CA GLY A 102 -2.69 0.12 -9.15
C GLY A 102 -3.21 1.06 -8.06
N VAL A 103 -3.19 0.56 -6.82
CA VAL A 103 -3.67 1.28 -5.63
C VAL A 103 -2.67 1.12 -4.48
N VAL A 104 -2.50 2.18 -3.71
CA VAL A 104 -1.73 2.22 -2.47
C VAL A 104 -2.68 2.56 -1.32
N GLY A 105 -2.92 1.61 -0.45
CA GLY A 105 -3.69 1.79 0.78
C GLY A 105 -2.84 2.40 1.89
N ILE A 106 -3.28 3.50 2.46
CA ILE A 106 -2.61 4.14 3.61
C ILE A 106 -2.69 3.22 4.83
N ASN A 107 -1.55 2.91 5.41
CA ASN A 107 -1.42 2.14 6.64
C ASN A 107 -1.62 3.06 7.86
N LEU A 108 -2.41 2.61 8.83
CA LEU A 108 -2.71 3.37 10.04
C LEU A 108 -1.80 3.02 11.24
N TYR A 109 -0.87 2.08 11.06
CA TYR A 109 0.06 1.70 12.12
C TYR A 109 0.99 2.85 12.50
N LEU A 110 1.04 3.15 13.79
CA LEU A 110 1.78 4.28 14.36
C LEU A 110 3.25 4.34 13.91
N ASP A 111 3.94 3.18 13.91
CA ASP A 111 5.37 3.12 13.57
C ASP A 111 5.64 3.42 12.08
N PHE A 112 4.66 3.19 11.20
CA PHE A 112 4.80 3.44 9.76
C PHE A 112 4.30 4.83 9.36
N VAL A 113 3.50 5.47 10.22
CA VAL A 113 3.14 6.89 10.09
C VAL A 113 4.29 7.77 10.59
N GLY A 114 5.01 7.36 11.65
CA GLY A 114 6.15 8.09 12.19
C GLY A 114 5.77 9.28 13.07
N GLY A 115 4.49 9.42 13.41
CA GLY A 115 3.96 10.42 14.31
C GLY A 115 2.57 10.04 14.82
N GLY A 116 2.15 10.62 15.95
CA GLY A 116 0.92 10.24 16.66
C GLY A 116 -0.29 11.12 16.36
N HIS A 117 -0.14 12.15 15.51
CA HIS A 117 -1.20 13.11 15.22
C HIS A 117 -1.90 12.83 13.88
N MET A 118 -3.12 13.33 13.74
CA MET A 118 -3.88 13.25 12.48
C MET A 118 -3.11 13.91 11.32
N ASP A 119 -2.41 15.00 11.60
CA ASP A 119 -1.60 15.72 10.62
C ASP A 119 -0.44 14.87 10.07
N ASP A 120 0.17 14.03 10.91
CA ASP A 120 1.24 13.12 10.48
C ASP A 120 0.70 12.08 9.49
N LEU A 121 -0.49 11.53 9.77
CA LEU A 121 -1.15 10.58 8.87
C LEU A 121 -1.58 11.24 7.55
N ILE A 122 -2.17 12.43 7.62
CA ILE A 122 -2.61 13.19 6.45
C ILE A 122 -1.41 13.58 5.57
N ALA A 123 -0.26 13.87 6.16
CA ALA A 123 0.94 14.23 5.40
C ALA A 123 1.37 13.13 4.41
N HIS A 124 1.15 11.84 4.71
CA HIS A 124 1.40 10.76 3.76
C HIS A 124 0.42 10.79 2.58
N ILE A 125 -0.86 11.08 2.83
CA ILE A 125 -1.88 11.22 1.78
C ILE A 125 -1.52 12.41 0.88
N GLU A 126 -1.24 13.57 1.48
CA GLU A 126 -0.88 14.79 0.75
C GLU A 126 0.39 14.61 -0.08
N HIS A 127 1.40 13.89 0.47
CA HIS A 127 2.60 13.56 -0.27
C HIS A 127 2.29 12.74 -1.53
N PHE A 128 1.52 11.67 -1.40
CA PHE A 128 1.13 10.86 -2.56
C PHE A 128 0.23 11.61 -3.55
N LEU A 129 -0.66 12.47 -3.08
CA LEU A 129 -1.44 13.36 -3.97
C LEU A 129 -0.53 14.31 -4.74
N SER A 130 0.54 14.83 -4.13
CA SER A 130 1.53 15.68 -4.81
C SER A 130 2.27 14.95 -5.96
N LEU A 131 2.25 13.63 -5.96
CA LEU A 131 2.79 12.76 -7.02
C LEU A 131 1.72 12.34 -8.05
N SER A 132 0.62 13.07 -8.17
CA SER A 132 -0.54 12.76 -9.03
C SER A 132 -1.21 11.44 -8.63
N GLY A 133 -1.46 11.28 -7.35
CA GLY A 133 -1.94 10.04 -6.74
C GLY A 133 -3.46 9.94 -6.56
N GLU A 134 -4.27 10.85 -7.12
CA GLU A 134 -5.71 10.94 -6.89
C GLU A 134 -6.44 9.63 -7.19
N SER A 135 -6.04 8.92 -8.24
CA SER A 135 -6.61 7.62 -8.62
C SER A 135 -5.88 6.42 -8.01
N THR A 136 -4.88 6.66 -7.15
CA THR A 136 -3.99 5.61 -6.62
C THR A 136 -4.08 5.49 -5.10
N VAL A 137 -4.21 6.61 -4.38
CA VAL A 137 -4.29 6.61 -2.92
C VAL A 137 -5.62 6.05 -2.46
N ALA A 138 -5.58 5.16 -1.46
CA ALA A 138 -6.76 4.61 -0.80
C ALA A 138 -6.50 4.38 0.70
N ILE A 139 -7.49 3.89 1.42
CA ILE A 139 -7.33 3.51 2.84
C ILE A 139 -7.05 2.01 2.91
N GLY A 140 -5.92 1.63 3.52
CA GLY A 140 -5.50 0.26 3.72
C GLY A 140 -5.74 -0.28 5.13
N GLY A 141 -5.59 0.58 6.13
CA GLY A 141 -5.90 0.33 7.53
C GLY A 141 -4.83 -0.46 8.28
N ASP A 142 -4.73 -1.75 8.07
CA ASP A 142 -3.91 -2.70 8.86
C ASP A 142 -4.38 -2.81 10.33
N LEU A 143 -5.69 -2.73 10.53
CA LEU A 143 -6.32 -2.50 11.84
C LEU A 143 -6.06 -3.62 12.85
N ASP A 144 -6.02 -4.87 12.41
CA ASP A 144 -5.77 -6.05 13.25
C ASP A 144 -4.33 -6.57 13.14
N GLY A 145 -3.50 -5.92 12.31
CA GLY A 145 -2.12 -6.30 12.03
C GLY A 145 -1.06 -5.52 12.83
N CYS A 146 -1.48 -4.65 13.75
CA CYS A 146 -0.57 -3.76 14.48
C CYS A 146 -1.01 -3.53 15.94
N GLU A 147 -0.05 -3.14 16.79
CA GLU A 147 -0.27 -2.94 18.22
C GLU A 147 -0.85 -1.56 18.56
N ALA A 148 -0.66 -0.56 17.69
CA ALA A 148 -1.10 0.80 17.93
C ALA A 148 -1.43 1.54 16.63
N LEU A 149 -2.57 2.21 16.61
CA LEU A 149 -2.99 3.04 15.48
C LEU A 149 -2.57 4.50 15.69
N ALA A 150 -2.24 5.18 14.60
CA ALA A 150 -1.94 6.60 14.60
C ALA A 150 -3.19 7.46 14.92
N ALA A 151 -2.96 8.74 15.21
CA ALA A 151 -4.00 9.75 15.40
C ALA A 151 -5.01 9.43 16.50
N GLY A 152 -4.63 8.62 17.50
CA GLY A 152 -5.51 8.20 18.60
C GLY A 152 -6.68 7.33 18.13
N MET A 153 -6.58 6.70 16.98
CA MET A 153 -7.56 5.74 16.49
C MET A 153 -7.53 4.46 17.32
N THR A 154 -8.65 3.79 17.44
CA THR A 154 -8.83 2.55 18.20
C THR A 154 -9.42 1.42 17.37
N GLY A 155 -9.82 1.68 16.14
CA GLY A 155 -10.39 0.71 15.22
C GLY A 155 -11.06 1.33 14.01
N VAL A 156 -11.77 0.51 13.24
CA VAL A 156 -12.41 0.92 11.97
C VAL A 156 -13.39 2.07 12.13
N GLN A 157 -14.06 2.18 13.27
CA GLN A 157 -15.00 3.26 13.56
C GLN A 157 -14.36 4.65 13.54
N ASP A 158 -13.04 4.72 13.74
CA ASP A 158 -12.30 5.98 13.79
C ASP A 158 -11.80 6.44 12.40
N VAL A 159 -11.93 5.62 11.36
CA VAL A 159 -11.57 5.99 9.98
C VAL A 159 -12.41 7.19 9.51
N ALA A 160 -13.65 7.33 10.02
CA ALA A 160 -14.49 8.50 9.75
C ALA A 160 -13.85 9.82 10.23
N LYS A 161 -12.99 9.79 11.26
CA LYS A 161 -12.25 10.98 11.73
C LYS A 161 -11.24 11.46 10.70
N LEU A 162 -10.58 10.53 9.98
CA LEU A 162 -9.68 10.89 8.89
C LEU A 162 -10.44 11.51 7.72
N TYR A 163 -11.61 10.94 7.35
CA TYR A 163 -12.48 11.52 6.33
C TYR A 163 -12.85 12.98 6.70
N GLN A 164 -13.36 13.19 7.92
CA GLN A 164 -13.74 14.51 8.40
C GLN A 164 -12.56 15.49 8.42
N ALA A 165 -11.38 15.06 8.86
CA ALA A 165 -10.19 15.92 8.90
C ALA A 165 -9.73 16.36 7.50
N LEU A 166 -9.89 15.53 6.49
CA LEU A 166 -9.62 15.88 5.09
C LEU A 166 -10.70 16.82 4.54
N GLU A 167 -11.98 16.59 4.88
CA GLU A 167 -13.09 17.47 4.50
C GLU A 167 -12.91 18.88 5.08
N GLU A 168 -12.55 18.99 6.36
CA GLU A 168 -12.26 20.26 7.05
C GLU A 168 -11.06 21.00 6.44
N ARG A 169 -10.13 20.32 5.79
CA ARG A 169 -9.02 20.88 5.01
C ARG A 169 -9.44 21.36 3.61
N GLY A 170 -10.70 21.13 3.22
CA GLY A 170 -11.26 21.61 1.96
C GLY A 170 -11.01 20.67 0.78
N TYR A 171 -10.66 19.41 1.00
CA TYR A 171 -10.59 18.43 -0.08
C TYR A 171 -11.99 18.21 -0.68
N PRO A 172 -12.13 18.18 -2.02
CA PRO A 172 -13.43 18.00 -2.65
C PRO A 172 -13.99 16.60 -2.36
N GLN A 173 -15.31 16.52 -2.18
CA GLN A 173 -16.00 15.28 -1.87
C GLN A 173 -15.67 14.16 -2.86
N SER A 174 -15.57 14.47 -4.16
CA SER A 174 -15.21 13.48 -5.19
C SER A 174 -13.85 12.81 -4.92
N LEU A 175 -12.84 13.58 -4.48
CA LEU A 175 -11.53 13.03 -4.13
C LEU A 175 -11.61 12.19 -2.85
N LEU A 176 -12.41 12.60 -1.87
CA LEU A 176 -12.62 11.79 -0.66
C LEU A 176 -13.31 10.46 -0.98
N GLU A 177 -14.32 10.48 -1.84
CA GLU A 177 -14.99 9.26 -2.33
C GLU A 177 -14.00 8.34 -3.08
N ASP A 178 -13.08 8.91 -3.86
CA ASP A 178 -12.04 8.13 -4.54
C ASP A 178 -11.08 7.47 -3.55
N ILE A 179 -10.54 8.22 -2.58
CA ILE A 179 -9.60 7.72 -1.56
C ILE A 179 -10.25 6.65 -0.66
N PHE A 180 -11.49 6.89 -0.21
CA PHE A 180 -12.14 6.00 0.76
C PHE A 180 -12.89 4.83 0.13
N TRP A 181 -13.17 4.87 -1.20
CA TRP A 181 -13.99 3.87 -1.83
C TRP A 181 -13.64 3.55 -3.29
N ASN A 182 -13.69 4.54 -4.21
CA ASN A 182 -13.71 4.25 -5.64
C ASN A 182 -12.39 3.67 -6.17
N ASN A 183 -11.23 4.08 -5.62
CA ASN A 183 -9.93 3.57 -6.04
C ASN A 183 -9.82 2.06 -5.81
N TRP A 184 -10.27 1.55 -4.66
CA TRP A 184 -10.37 0.11 -4.42
C TRP A 184 -11.39 -0.56 -5.33
N ARG A 185 -12.59 0.00 -5.43
CA ARG A 185 -13.67 -0.57 -6.24
C ARG A 185 -13.30 -0.71 -7.71
N ARG A 186 -12.45 0.17 -8.22
CA ARG A 186 -12.01 0.15 -9.63
C ARG A 186 -11.21 -1.10 -9.97
N ILE A 187 -10.46 -1.65 -9.03
CA ILE A 187 -9.55 -2.78 -9.27
C ILE A 187 -10.06 -4.11 -8.70
N LEU A 188 -10.97 -4.11 -7.73
CA LEU A 188 -11.56 -5.31 -7.14
C LEU A 188 -12.83 -5.73 -7.86
#